data_77c3e75f45b9e53d581abe3fcfde711e
#
_entry.id   77c3e75f45b9e53d581abe3fcfde711e
#
_cell.length_a   1.000
_cell.length_b   1.000
_cell.length_c   1.000
_cell.angle_alpha   90.00
_cell.angle_beta   90.00
_cell.angle_gamma   90.00
#
_symmetry.space_group_name_H-M   'P 1'
#
loop_
_entity.id
_entity.type
_entity.pdbx_description
1 polymer ?
#
loop_
_entity_poly.entity_id
_entity_poly.type
_entity_poly.pdbx_seq_one_letter_code
_entity_poly.pdbx_strand_id
1 'polypeptide(L)'
;MKKLVLAAAALFVFNTSQAQVEKNITGMQLGLLGLDVYNEARLSDQVALRSQLALNAGIWGGSVYDKTGFILLPELSLEPKYYYNIVKRGKKGKNTKNNGANYLSMQVNYSPNWFAISNYDDLNIKNVISFIPTFGIRRNFAQDFNYEFKFGVGYGFVLGEDGNNGVIPDLSFKVGYDF
;
A
#
# COMPACT_ATOMS: atom_id res chain seq x y z
N MET A 1 20.82 19.92 49.68
CA MET A 1 19.84 20.50 48.75
C MET A 1 20.31 20.49 47.28
N LYS A 2 21.59 20.76 46.95
CA LYS A 2 22.10 20.76 45.55
C LYS A 2 22.04 19.37 44.84
N LYS A 3 22.12 18.25 45.59
CA LYS A 3 22.07 16.88 45.02
C LYS A 3 20.66 16.43 44.62
N LEU A 4 19.60 17.00 45.23
CA LEU A 4 18.20 16.71 44.85
C LEU A 4 17.76 17.40 43.57
N VAL A 5 18.35 18.56 43.26
CA VAL A 5 18.05 19.30 42.03
C VAL A 5 18.65 18.61 40.79
N LEU A 6 19.84 17.98 40.96
CA LEU A 6 20.44 17.19 39.86
C LEU A 6 19.69 15.90 39.58
N ALA A 7 19.09 15.26 40.59
CA ALA A 7 18.26 14.06 40.38
C ALA A 7 16.93 14.37 39.70
N ALA A 8 16.34 15.54 39.95
CA ALA A 8 15.14 16.00 39.29
C ALA A 8 15.37 16.41 37.80
N ALA A 9 16.57 16.94 37.51
CA ALA A 9 16.95 17.30 36.13
C ALA A 9 17.22 16.06 35.23
N ALA A 10 17.67 14.94 35.84
CA ALA A 10 17.91 13.70 35.10
C ALA A 10 16.63 12.94 34.70
N LEU A 11 15.49 13.26 35.31
CA LEU A 11 14.18 12.66 34.96
C LEU A 11 13.48 13.34 33.78
N PHE A 12 14.03 14.44 33.25
CA PHE A 12 13.47 15.16 32.10
C PHE A 12 14.19 14.89 30.77
N VAL A 13 14.99 13.84 30.68
CA VAL A 13 15.34 13.29 29.35
C VAL A 13 14.14 12.52 28.86
N PHE A 14 13.08 13.23 28.49
CA PHE A 14 12.08 12.69 27.61
C PHE A 14 12.79 12.38 26.30
N ASN A 15 13.08 11.09 26.08
CA ASN A 15 13.26 10.60 24.74
C ASN A 15 11.99 10.98 23.98
N THR A 16 11.98 12.11 23.32
CA THR A 16 11.00 12.42 22.31
C THR A 16 11.32 11.51 21.11
N SER A 17 10.94 10.23 21.23
CA SER A 17 10.87 9.36 20.07
C SER A 17 9.87 10.05 19.14
N GLN A 18 10.39 10.81 18.19
CA GLN A 18 9.55 11.39 17.16
C GLN A 18 9.00 10.21 16.37
N ALA A 19 7.68 10.14 16.26
CA ALA A 19 7.05 9.15 15.41
C ALA A 19 7.60 9.30 14.00
N GLN A 20 8.20 8.24 13.50
CA GLN A 20 8.82 8.14 12.19
C GLN A 20 8.36 6.84 11.54
N VAL A 21 8.58 6.73 10.25
CA VAL A 21 8.35 5.50 9.50
C VAL A 21 9.19 4.37 10.08
N GLU A 22 8.64 3.18 10.19
CA GLU A 22 9.34 1.97 10.66
C GLU A 22 10.49 1.61 9.72
N LYS A 23 11.57 1.04 10.26
CA LYS A 23 12.76 0.68 9.46
C LYS A 23 12.40 -0.29 8.34
N ASN A 24 11.61 -1.29 8.68
CA ASN A 24 11.16 -2.32 7.75
C ASN A 24 9.86 -2.93 8.26
N ILE A 25 8.91 -3.15 7.38
CA ILE A 25 7.67 -3.86 7.64
C ILE A 25 7.50 -4.87 6.53
N THR A 26 7.28 -6.12 6.88
CA THR A 26 6.83 -7.14 5.95
C THR A 26 5.42 -7.54 6.34
N GLY A 27 4.54 -7.74 5.39
CA GLY A 27 3.16 -8.08 5.68
C GLY A 27 2.42 -8.67 4.49
N MET A 28 1.18 -9.04 4.76
CA MET A 28 0.23 -9.48 3.76
C MET A 28 -1.09 -8.74 3.92
N GLN A 29 -1.78 -8.50 2.82
CA GLN A 29 -3.09 -7.84 2.83
C GLN A 29 -4.07 -8.57 1.92
N LEU A 30 -5.32 -8.63 2.36
CA LEU A 30 -6.45 -9.11 1.59
C LEU A 30 -7.41 -7.94 1.36
N GLY A 31 -7.77 -7.72 0.12
CA GLY A 31 -8.76 -6.73 -0.30
C GLY A 31 -9.96 -7.38 -0.98
N LEU A 32 -10.92 -6.56 -1.37
CA LEU A 32 -12.10 -7.00 -2.13
C LEU A 32 -11.70 -7.58 -3.50
N LEU A 33 -10.66 -7.04 -4.10
CA LEU A 33 -10.19 -7.37 -5.46
C LEU A 33 -8.73 -7.85 -5.45
N GLY A 34 -8.36 -8.74 -4.53
CA GLY A 34 -7.05 -9.36 -4.55
C GLY A 34 -6.38 -9.50 -3.20
N LEU A 35 -5.24 -10.14 -3.25
CA LEU A 35 -4.36 -10.34 -2.11
C LEU A 35 -2.94 -9.92 -2.48
N ASP A 36 -2.17 -9.48 -1.51
CA ASP A 36 -0.76 -9.13 -1.72
C ASP A 36 0.12 -9.46 -0.52
N VAL A 37 1.40 -9.63 -0.83
CA VAL A 37 2.49 -9.62 0.13
C VAL A 37 3.38 -8.43 -0.18
N TYR A 38 3.90 -7.79 0.85
CA TYR A 38 4.70 -6.57 0.67
C TYR A 38 5.83 -6.48 1.68
N ASN A 39 6.82 -5.70 1.28
CA ASN A 39 7.84 -5.16 2.15
C ASN A 39 7.86 -3.65 2.02
N GLU A 40 7.92 -2.95 3.13
CA GLU A 40 7.99 -1.49 3.18
C GLU A 40 9.24 -1.08 3.94
N ALA A 41 10.23 -0.54 3.23
CA ALA A 41 11.52 -0.14 3.75
C ALA A 41 11.59 1.38 3.91
N ARG A 42 12.13 1.87 5.04
CA ARG A 42 12.33 3.29 5.30
C ARG A 42 13.38 3.87 4.36
N LEU A 43 13.05 4.98 3.72
CA LEU A 43 14.00 5.84 3.01
C LEU A 43 14.37 7.09 3.81
N SER A 44 13.44 7.63 4.60
CA SER A 44 13.65 8.74 5.54
C SER A 44 12.61 8.70 6.66
N ASP A 45 12.64 9.66 7.58
CA ASP A 45 11.72 9.71 8.72
C ASP A 45 10.23 9.72 8.35
N GLN A 46 9.91 10.17 7.15
CA GLN A 46 8.53 10.25 6.66
C GLN A 46 8.32 9.56 5.32
N VAL A 47 9.37 8.94 4.74
CA VAL A 47 9.27 8.30 3.42
C VAL A 47 9.66 6.83 3.54
N ALA A 48 8.83 5.97 2.97
CA ALA A 48 9.09 4.56 2.78
C ALA A 48 8.95 4.17 1.31
N LEU A 49 9.62 3.11 0.91
CA LEU A 49 9.41 2.43 -0.36
C LEU A 49 8.72 1.11 -0.08
N ARG A 50 7.53 0.90 -0.62
CA ARG A 50 6.85 -0.39 -0.62
C ARG A 50 7.16 -1.13 -1.92
N SER A 51 7.58 -2.38 -1.78
CA SER A 51 7.67 -3.36 -2.86
C SER A 51 6.58 -4.40 -2.60
N GLN A 52 5.81 -4.75 -3.60
CA GLN A 52 4.62 -5.59 -3.45
C GLN A 52 4.50 -6.58 -4.60
N LEU A 53 4.10 -7.80 -4.26
CA LEU A 53 3.62 -8.82 -5.18
C LEU A 53 2.15 -9.08 -4.89
N ALA A 54 1.30 -8.94 -5.88
CA ALA A 54 -0.14 -9.10 -5.74
C ALA A 54 -0.72 -10.09 -6.75
N LEU A 55 -1.87 -10.64 -6.39
CA LEU A 55 -2.83 -11.27 -7.31
C LEU A 55 -4.10 -10.42 -7.27
N ASN A 56 -4.31 -9.67 -8.33
CA ASN A 56 -5.46 -8.78 -8.46
C ASN A 56 -6.61 -9.47 -9.17
N ALA A 57 -7.81 -9.34 -8.62
CA ALA A 57 -9.03 -9.90 -9.16
C ALA A 57 -9.78 -8.88 -10.03
N GLY A 58 -10.24 -9.31 -11.19
CA GLY A 58 -11.23 -8.62 -11.98
C GLY A 58 -12.51 -9.46 -12.08
N ILE A 59 -13.66 -8.80 -12.05
CA ILE A 59 -14.98 -9.43 -12.21
C ILE A 59 -15.77 -8.62 -13.22
N TRP A 60 -16.41 -9.30 -14.15
CA TRP A 60 -17.31 -8.70 -15.14
C TRP A 60 -18.52 -9.58 -15.37
N GLY A 61 -19.61 -8.98 -15.86
CA GLY A 61 -20.84 -9.72 -16.10
C GLY A 61 -21.95 -8.79 -16.61
N GLY A 62 -23.17 -9.29 -16.63
CA GLY A 62 -24.34 -8.58 -17.10
C GLY A 62 -24.89 -9.17 -18.41
N SER A 63 -25.91 -8.55 -18.98
CA SER A 63 -26.64 -9.06 -20.15
C SER A 63 -25.85 -9.12 -21.48
N VAL A 64 -24.64 -8.56 -21.46
CA VAL A 64 -23.73 -8.54 -22.63
C VAL A 64 -22.79 -9.75 -22.65
N TYR A 65 -22.72 -10.50 -21.57
CA TYR A 65 -21.82 -11.65 -21.40
C TYR A 65 -22.62 -12.92 -21.16
N ASP A 66 -22.17 -14.04 -21.72
CA ASP A 66 -22.84 -15.35 -21.56
C ASP A 66 -22.82 -15.85 -20.11
N LYS A 67 -21.83 -15.47 -19.34
CA LYS A 67 -21.66 -15.81 -17.92
C LYS A 67 -20.88 -14.72 -17.18
N THR A 68 -21.01 -14.69 -15.87
CA THR A 68 -20.13 -13.85 -15.05
C THR A 68 -18.69 -14.35 -15.16
N GLY A 69 -17.80 -13.46 -15.57
CA GLY A 69 -16.38 -13.72 -15.67
C GLY A 69 -15.63 -13.27 -14.43
N PHE A 70 -14.56 -14.00 -14.13
CA PHE A 70 -13.55 -13.54 -13.19
C PHE A 70 -12.15 -13.79 -13.77
N ILE A 71 -11.20 -13.01 -13.29
CA ILE A 71 -9.78 -13.18 -13.60
C ILE A 71 -8.93 -12.83 -12.39
N LEU A 72 -7.85 -13.56 -12.19
CA LEU A 72 -6.77 -13.20 -11.28
C LEU A 72 -5.50 -13.00 -12.10
N LEU A 73 -4.88 -11.84 -11.91
CA LEU A 73 -3.65 -11.45 -12.60
C LEU A 73 -2.53 -11.14 -11.61
N PRO A 74 -1.30 -11.56 -11.88
CA PRO A 74 -0.15 -11.15 -11.10
C PRO A 74 0.16 -9.68 -11.33
N GLU A 75 0.64 -9.00 -10.28
CA GLU A 75 1.11 -7.62 -10.35
C GLU A 75 2.32 -7.44 -9.44
N LEU A 76 3.33 -6.76 -9.97
CA LEU A 76 4.49 -6.26 -9.25
C LEU A 76 4.35 -4.75 -9.07
N SER A 77 4.60 -4.27 -7.85
CA SER A 77 4.41 -2.86 -7.53
C SER A 77 5.61 -2.29 -6.78
N LEU A 78 5.97 -1.07 -7.13
CA LEU A 78 6.86 -0.21 -6.36
C LEU A 78 6.11 1.08 -6.03
N GLU A 79 6.08 1.44 -4.75
CA GLU A 79 5.28 2.57 -4.26
C GLU A 79 6.07 3.38 -3.23
N PRO A 80 6.80 4.46 -3.62
CA PRO A 80 7.29 5.45 -2.67
C PRO A 80 6.11 6.15 -2.00
N LYS A 81 6.07 6.11 -0.65
CA LYS A 81 5.01 6.65 0.21
C LYS A 81 5.57 7.77 1.07
N TYR A 82 4.94 8.94 1.03
CA TYR A 82 5.21 10.06 1.92
C TYR A 82 4.14 10.16 3.01
N TYR A 83 4.49 9.76 4.23
CA TYR A 83 3.63 9.77 5.41
C TYR A 83 3.58 11.17 6.05
N TYR A 84 2.92 12.12 5.40
CA TYR A 84 2.96 13.55 5.72
C TYR A 84 2.48 13.92 7.13
N ASN A 85 1.69 13.07 7.78
CA ASN A 85 1.14 13.38 9.09
C ASN A 85 1.62 12.45 10.22
N ILE A 86 2.59 11.55 9.99
CA ILE A 86 3.03 10.57 10.98
C ILE A 86 3.59 11.24 12.24
N VAL A 87 4.45 12.25 12.09
CA VAL A 87 5.02 13.02 13.20
C VAL A 87 3.93 13.75 13.98
N LYS A 88 2.98 14.41 13.30
CA LYS A 88 1.85 15.10 13.95
C LYS A 88 0.96 14.14 14.71
N ARG A 89 0.76 12.93 14.20
CA ARG A 89 -0.02 11.87 14.87
C ARG A 89 0.67 11.42 16.16
N GLY A 90 1.98 11.12 16.10
CA GLY A 90 2.77 10.72 17.27
C GLY A 90 2.76 11.78 18.36
N LYS A 91 2.98 13.06 18.02
CA LYS A 91 2.88 14.18 18.96
C LYS A 91 1.51 14.30 19.64
N LYS A 92 0.43 13.80 19.00
CA LYS A 92 -0.92 13.74 19.57
C LYS A 92 -1.24 12.43 20.29
N GLY A 93 -0.26 11.55 20.53
CA GLY A 93 -0.47 10.26 21.18
C GLY A 93 -1.29 9.26 20.36
N LYS A 94 -1.47 9.48 19.04
CA LYS A 94 -2.19 8.56 18.15
C LYS A 94 -1.27 7.40 17.74
N ASN A 95 -1.84 6.21 17.62
CA ASN A 95 -1.09 5.05 17.15
C ASN A 95 -0.47 5.30 15.76
N THR A 96 0.85 5.16 15.68
CA THR A 96 1.67 5.27 14.45
C THR A 96 2.46 3.99 14.17
N LYS A 97 2.27 2.94 14.97
CA LYS A 97 2.92 1.65 14.77
C LYS A 97 2.70 1.19 13.32
N ASN A 98 3.71 0.52 12.76
CA ASN A 98 3.69 -0.02 11.40
C ASN A 98 3.19 1.01 10.37
N ASN A 99 3.68 2.25 10.47
CA ASN A 99 3.34 3.36 9.58
C ASN A 99 1.85 3.77 9.61
N GLY A 100 1.20 3.68 10.77
CA GLY A 100 -0.21 4.03 10.96
C GLY A 100 -0.50 5.52 10.77
N ALA A 101 -0.51 6.00 9.53
CA ALA A 101 -0.68 7.41 9.16
C ALA A 101 -1.38 7.56 7.80
N ASN A 102 -1.61 8.82 7.38
CA ASN A 102 -2.01 9.13 6.02
C ASN A 102 -0.76 9.40 5.18
N TYR A 103 -0.85 9.08 3.91
CA TYR A 103 0.27 9.27 2.98
C TYR A 103 -0.19 9.71 1.59
N LEU A 104 0.74 10.27 0.86
CA LEU A 104 0.70 10.45 -0.59
C LEU A 104 1.73 9.50 -1.19
N SER A 105 1.43 8.92 -2.33
CA SER A 105 2.33 7.99 -3.00
C SER A 105 2.22 8.05 -4.52
N MET A 106 3.18 7.42 -5.17
CA MET A 106 3.14 7.12 -6.60
C MET A 106 3.27 5.60 -6.77
N GLN A 107 2.21 4.93 -7.14
CA GLN A 107 2.30 3.52 -7.48
C GLN A 107 2.84 3.37 -8.90
N VAL A 108 3.85 2.54 -9.05
CA VAL A 108 4.36 2.06 -10.32
C VAL A 108 4.09 0.58 -10.36
N ASN A 109 3.09 0.17 -11.15
CA ASN A 109 2.65 -1.21 -11.23
C ASN A 109 3.06 -1.81 -12.57
N TYR A 110 3.46 -3.06 -12.54
CA TYR A 110 3.69 -3.90 -13.71
C TYR A 110 2.84 -5.16 -13.60
N SER A 111 1.89 -5.30 -14.49
CA SER A 111 1.04 -6.48 -14.62
C SER A 111 1.55 -7.31 -15.80
N PRO A 112 2.32 -8.37 -15.54
CA PRO A 112 2.85 -9.23 -16.59
C PRO A 112 1.78 -10.17 -17.16
N ASN A 113 1.97 -10.61 -18.37
CA ASN A 113 1.16 -11.64 -19.03
C ASN A 113 1.65 -13.08 -18.73
N TRP A 114 2.25 -13.30 -17.57
CA TRP A 114 2.85 -14.61 -17.22
C TRP A 114 1.81 -15.71 -17.14
N PHE A 115 0.70 -15.44 -16.48
CA PHE A 115 -0.44 -16.33 -16.34
C PHE A 115 -1.70 -15.54 -15.97
N ALA A 116 -2.85 -16.13 -16.19
CA ALA A 116 -4.11 -15.71 -15.61
C ALA A 116 -4.88 -16.93 -15.10
N ILE A 117 -5.58 -16.75 -14.01
CA ILE A 117 -6.57 -17.70 -13.53
C ILE A 117 -7.94 -17.13 -13.84
N SER A 118 -8.70 -17.76 -14.70
CA SER A 118 -10.02 -17.28 -15.17
C SER A 118 -10.97 -18.44 -15.44
N ASN A 119 -12.25 -18.16 -15.47
CA ASN A 119 -13.28 -19.07 -15.96
C ASN A 119 -13.64 -18.84 -17.43
N TYR A 120 -12.93 -17.93 -18.10
CA TYR A 120 -12.98 -17.74 -19.55
C TYR A 120 -11.71 -18.30 -20.18
N ASP A 121 -11.88 -19.04 -21.28
CA ASP A 121 -10.81 -19.46 -22.14
C ASP A 121 -10.46 -18.33 -23.12
N ASP A 122 -9.31 -18.39 -23.75
CA ASP A 122 -8.85 -17.48 -24.82
C ASP A 122 -8.73 -15.99 -24.43
N LEU A 123 -8.38 -15.69 -23.19
CA LEU A 123 -8.08 -14.33 -22.75
C LEU A 123 -6.72 -13.87 -23.29
N ASN A 124 -6.73 -12.83 -24.12
CA ASN A 124 -5.49 -12.18 -24.58
C ASN A 124 -4.97 -11.20 -23.51
N ILE A 125 -4.08 -11.68 -22.63
CA ILE A 125 -3.50 -10.86 -21.57
C ILE A 125 -2.24 -10.18 -22.07
N LYS A 126 -2.18 -8.88 -21.90
CA LYS A 126 -1.04 -8.06 -22.29
C LYS A 126 -0.26 -7.57 -21.08
N ASN A 127 1.02 -7.33 -21.27
CA ASN A 127 1.84 -6.65 -20.29
C ASN A 127 1.38 -5.20 -20.14
N VAL A 128 1.16 -4.75 -18.91
CA VAL A 128 0.75 -3.38 -18.63
C VAL A 128 1.70 -2.77 -17.60
N ILE A 129 2.13 -1.53 -17.84
CA ILE A 129 2.77 -0.70 -16.82
C ILE A 129 1.85 0.47 -16.51
N SER A 130 1.71 0.82 -15.23
CA SER A 130 0.87 1.96 -14.84
C SER A 130 1.54 2.83 -13.79
N PHE A 131 1.15 4.11 -13.79
CA PHE A 131 1.59 5.14 -12.86
C PHE A 131 0.36 5.77 -12.23
N ILE A 132 0.20 5.59 -10.91
CA ILE A 132 -1.02 6.00 -10.21
C ILE A 132 -0.63 6.84 -8.99
N PRO A 133 -0.72 8.17 -9.08
CA PRO A 133 -0.68 9.03 -7.89
C PRO A 133 -1.83 8.66 -6.96
N THR A 134 -1.51 8.45 -5.68
CA THR A 134 -2.44 7.86 -4.72
C THR A 134 -2.42 8.61 -3.40
N PHE A 135 -3.59 8.80 -2.82
CA PHE A 135 -3.78 9.14 -1.42
C PHE A 135 -4.16 7.89 -0.65
N GLY A 136 -3.53 7.69 0.52
CA GLY A 136 -3.82 6.52 1.35
C GLY A 136 -3.95 6.84 2.83
N ILE A 137 -4.71 6.00 3.50
CA ILE A 137 -4.92 5.98 4.95
C ILE A 137 -4.60 4.59 5.45
N ARG A 138 -3.52 4.45 6.26
CA ARG A 138 -3.18 3.20 6.93
C ARG A 138 -3.41 3.35 8.42
N ARG A 139 -3.98 2.32 9.05
CA ARG A 139 -4.18 2.25 10.50
C ARG A 139 -3.91 0.84 11.00
N ASN A 140 -3.34 0.76 12.20
CA ASN A 140 -3.12 -0.49 12.90
C ASN A 140 -4.14 -0.65 14.02
N PHE A 141 -4.59 -1.88 14.17
CA PHE A 141 -5.45 -2.32 15.27
C PHE A 141 -4.96 -3.70 15.75
N ALA A 142 -5.36 -4.10 16.96
CA ALA A 142 -5.01 -5.40 17.53
C ALA A 142 -3.53 -5.79 17.30
N GLN A 143 -2.60 -4.89 17.66
CA GLN A 143 -1.14 -5.00 17.55
C GLN A 143 -0.63 -5.01 16.12
N ASP A 144 -0.74 -6.12 15.38
CA ASP A 144 -0.07 -6.32 14.09
C ASP A 144 -1.06 -6.32 12.91
N PHE A 145 -2.35 -6.26 13.20
CA PHE A 145 -3.35 -6.09 12.16
C PHE A 145 -3.41 -4.65 11.68
N ASN A 146 -3.62 -4.50 10.38
CA ASN A 146 -3.78 -3.19 9.76
C ASN A 146 -4.98 -3.18 8.82
N TYR A 147 -5.49 -1.97 8.55
CA TYR A 147 -6.33 -1.72 7.40
C TYR A 147 -5.78 -0.53 6.62
N GLU A 148 -5.95 -0.59 5.33
CA GLU A 148 -5.48 0.42 4.40
C GLU A 148 -6.57 0.76 3.39
N PHE A 149 -6.87 2.04 3.27
CA PHE A 149 -7.74 2.59 2.25
C PHE A 149 -6.89 3.42 1.29
N LYS A 150 -7.06 3.21 -0.02
CA LYS A 150 -6.36 3.96 -1.07
C LYS A 150 -7.35 4.49 -2.09
N PHE A 151 -7.04 5.68 -2.57
CA PHE A 151 -7.71 6.32 -3.69
C PHE A 151 -6.68 6.96 -4.60
N GLY A 152 -6.77 6.69 -5.90
CA GLY A 152 -5.89 7.24 -6.92
C GLY A 152 -6.53 7.24 -8.31
N VAL A 153 -5.96 8.03 -9.19
CA VAL A 153 -6.28 7.99 -10.62
C VAL A 153 -4.97 8.16 -11.37
N GLY A 154 -4.70 7.24 -12.27
CA GLY A 154 -3.46 7.21 -13.03
C GLY A 154 -3.66 6.84 -14.48
N TYR A 155 -2.58 6.42 -15.10
CA TYR A 155 -2.56 6.06 -16.50
C TYR A 155 -1.78 4.77 -16.71
N GLY A 156 -2.33 3.88 -17.51
CA GLY A 156 -1.74 2.61 -17.89
C GLY A 156 -1.34 2.57 -19.36
N PHE A 157 -0.19 1.94 -19.57
CA PHE A 157 0.41 1.72 -20.87
C PHE A 157 0.46 0.24 -21.15
N VAL A 158 -0.20 -0.21 -22.20
CA VAL A 158 -0.10 -1.59 -22.69
C VAL A 158 1.19 -1.71 -23.48
N LEU A 159 2.03 -2.66 -23.12
CA LEU A 159 3.32 -2.90 -23.75
C LEU A 159 3.13 -3.82 -24.96
N GLY A 160 3.62 -3.38 -26.14
CA GLY A 160 3.52 -4.10 -27.40
C GLY A 160 2.66 -3.38 -28.44
N GLU A 161 2.54 -3.99 -29.62
CA GLU A 161 1.69 -3.51 -30.69
C GLU A 161 0.21 -3.74 -30.35
N ASP A 162 -0.69 -2.89 -30.79
CA ASP A 162 -2.14 -2.92 -30.56
C ASP A 162 -2.60 -2.74 -29.09
N GLY A 163 -1.83 -1.99 -28.29
CA GLY A 163 -2.17 -1.67 -26.92
C GLY A 163 -3.03 -0.42 -26.77
N ASN A 164 -4.22 -0.54 -26.17
CA ASN A 164 -5.01 0.62 -25.76
C ASN A 164 -4.53 1.14 -24.39
N ASN A 165 -3.86 2.27 -24.41
CA ASN A 165 -3.49 2.99 -23.18
C ASN A 165 -4.72 3.69 -22.59
N GLY A 166 -4.78 3.85 -21.28
CA GLY A 166 -5.96 4.45 -20.69
C GLY A 166 -5.82 4.89 -19.24
N VAL A 167 -6.84 5.60 -18.79
CA VAL A 167 -6.98 6.04 -17.41
C VAL A 167 -7.32 4.84 -16.52
N ILE A 168 -6.63 4.72 -15.39
CA ILE A 168 -6.84 3.67 -14.39
C ILE A 168 -7.23 4.32 -13.07
N PRO A 169 -8.47 4.16 -12.60
CA PRO A 169 -8.84 4.49 -11.24
C PRO A 169 -8.33 3.40 -10.28
N ASP A 170 -7.84 3.79 -9.11
CA ASP A 170 -7.55 2.90 -7.99
C ASP A 170 -8.42 3.30 -6.80
N LEU A 171 -9.28 2.42 -6.38
CA LEU A 171 -10.05 2.53 -5.16
C LEU A 171 -9.95 1.19 -4.44
N SER A 172 -9.21 1.15 -3.35
CA SER A 172 -8.98 -0.11 -2.64
C SER A 172 -9.16 0.03 -1.13
N PHE A 173 -9.72 -1.02 -0.54
CA PHE A 173 -9.76 -1.26 0.90
C PHE A 173 -9.18 -2.64 1.16
N LYS A 174 -8.17 -2.70 2.03
CA LYS A 174 -7.47 -3.93 2.38
C LYS A 174 -7.36 -4.05 3.88
N VAL A 175 -7.40 -5.28 4.37
CA VAL A 175 -7.08 -5.65 5.76
C VAL A 175 -5.89 -6.60 5.70
N GLY A 176 -4.94 -6.44 6.62
CA GLY A 176 -3.72 -7.21 6.60
C GLY A 176 -3.10 -7.45 7.96
N TYR A 177 -2.00 -8.18 7.90
CA TYR A 177 -1.16 -8.53 9.04
C TYR A 177 0.29 -8.18 8.73
N ASP A 178 0.96 -7.52 9.69
CA ASP A 178 2.37 -7.17 9.66
C ASP A 178 3.16 -8.16 10.52
N PHE A 179 4.30 -8.66 9.98
CA PHE A 179 5.17 -9.62 10.67
C PHE A 179 6.31 -8.95 11.42
#